data_4587f56cf411154969359a526893ca52
#
_entry.id   4587f56cf411154969359a526893ca52
#
_cell.length_a   1.000
_cell.length_b   1.000
_cell.length_c   1.000
_cell.angle_alpha   90.00
_cell.angle_beta   90.00
_cell.angle_gamma   90.00
#
_symmetry.space_group_name_H-M   'P 1'
#
loop_
_entity.id
_entity.type
_entity.pdbx_description
1 polymer ?
#
loop_
_entity_poly.entity_id
_entity_poly.type
_entity_poly.pdbx_seq_one_letter_code
_entity_poly.pdbx_strand_id
1 'polypeptide(L)'
;MFIINCKNYDEISGDKIVKLAKISQKISKKYKIPIAIAPPHHLIPLITKFNVIVLAQHLDDKKIGSTTGFMIPEIVKKSKINGSLINHSEHRIPEKEIKNLIKRLKRLKLKTVLCVKNINESKKYAKLNPTFIAIEPPELIGTGRAISTEKPHLITKAVDSVKLAKNSTKLLCGAGIVSGKDVTRAKKLGSKGIL
;
A
#
# COMPACT_ATOMS: atom_id res chain seq x y z
N MET A 1 9.67 3.91 3.02
CA MET A 1 8.60 2.94 3.32
C MET A 1 8.82 1.70 2.47
N PHE A 2 8.78 0.52 3.07
CA PHE A 2 8.81 -0.77 2.38
C PHE A 2 7.49 -1.47 2.71
N ILE A 3 6.65 -1.76 1.72
CA ILE A 3 5.35 -2.40 1.93
C ILE A 3 5.39 -3.80 1.35
N ILE A 4 4.99 -4.79 2.15
CA ILE A 4 4.86 -6.19 1.76
C ILE A 4 3.36 -6.47 1.64
N ASN A 5 2.85 -6.51 0.40
CA ASN A 5 1.51 -7.02 0.14
C ASN A 5 1.60 -8.55 0.07
N CYS A 6 1.09 -9.20 1.10
CA CYS A 6 1.13 -10.67 1.20
C CYS A 6 0.13 -11.36 0.26
N LYS A 7 -0.81 -10.60 -0.33
CA LYS A 7 -1.89 -11.17 -1.13
C LYS A 7 -2.57 -12.34 -0.38
N ASN A 8 -3.03 -13.35 -1.08
CA ASN A 8 -3.63 -14.56 -0.49
C ASN A 8 -2.78 -15.81 -0.83
N TYR A 9 -1.46 -15.66 -0.78
CA TYR A 9 -0.56 -16.80 -1.01
C TYR A 9 -0.50 -17.73 0.21
N ASP A 10 -0.46 -19.05 -0.04
CA ASP A 10 -0.40 -20.06 1.01
C ASP A 10 0.91 -19.99 1.83
N GLU A 11 1.98 -19.50 1.23
CA GLU A 11 3.28 -19.28 1.88
C GLU A 11 3.21 -18.32 3.07
N ILE A 12 2.11 -17.58 3.21
CA ILE A 12 1.89 -16.61 4.30
C ILE A 12 0.79 -17.08 5.26
N SER A 13 0.12 -18.20 4.98
CA SER A 13 -1.00 -18.68 5.80
C SER A 13 -0.56 -19.10 7.20
N GLY A 14 -1.51 -19.09 8.16
CA GLY A 14 -1.30 -19.53 9.53
C GLY A 14 -0.15 -18.80 10.23
N ASP A 15 0.70 -19.55 10.93
CA ASP A 15 1.84 -19.01 11.71
C ASP A 15 2.97 -18.43 10.85
N LYS A 16 2.98 -18.69 9.54
CA LYS A 16 4.02 -18.16 8.65
C LYS A 16 3.99 -16.62 8.63
N ILE A 17 2.81 -15.99 8.77
CA ILE A 17 2.70 -14.53 8.87
C ILE A 17 3.37 -13.98 10.14
N VAL A 18 3.31 -14.70 11.24
CA VAL A 18 3.97 -14.34 12.51
C VAL A 18 5.49 -14.34 12.32
N LYS A 19 6.03 -15.34 11.62
CA LYS A 19 7.45 -15.42 11.27
C LYS A 19 7.88 -14.22 10.41
N LEU A 20 7.09 -13.87 9.40
CA LEU A 20 7.33 -12.68 8.57
C LEU A 20 7.34 -11.39 9.40
N ALA A 21 6.38 -11.22 10.30
CA ALA A 21 6.30 -10.04 11.17
C ALA A 21 7.52 -9.91 12.10
N LYS A 22 7.98 -11.02 12.70
CA LYS A 22 9.21 -11.06 13.53
C LYS A 22 10.44 -10.64 12.73
N ILE A 23 10.61 -11.19 11.52
CA ILE A 23 11.74 -10.85 10.63
C ILE A 23 11.67 -9.37 10.25
N SER A 24 10.49 -8.90 9.83
CA SER A 24 10.26 -7.50 9.43
C SER A 24 10.55 -6.52 10.56
N GLN A 25 10.12 -6.82 11.79
CA GLN A 25 10.44 -6.02 12.98
C GLN A 25 11.95 -5.95 13.22
N LYS A 26 12.67 -7.09 13.15
CA LYS A 26 14.13 -7.15 13.32
C LYS A 26 14.85 -6.29 12.27
N ILE A 27 14.45 -6.42 11.01
CA ILE A 27 15.03 -5.66 9.88
C ILE A 27 14.73 -4.18 10.02
N SER A 28 13.45 -3.82 10.31
CA SER A 28 13.03 -2.44 10.51
C SER A 28 13.84 -1.74 11.61
N LYS A 29 14.05 -2.42 12.74
CA LYS A 29 14.87 -1.91 13.85
C LYS A 29 16.34 -1.76 13.45
N LYS A 30 16.94 -2.79 12.83
CA LYS A 30 18.35 -2.80 12.43
C LYS A 30 18.69 -1.69 11.45
N TYR A 31 17.87 -1.51 10.43
CA TYR A 31 18.17 -0.57 9.33
C TYR A 31 17.43 0.76 9.44
N LYS A 32 16.62 0.95 10.49
CA LYS A 32 15.79 2.16 10.70
C LYS A 32 14.89 2.48 9.50
N ILE A 33 14.37 1.45 8.84
CA ILE A 33 13.49 1.55 7.69
C ILE A 33 12.07 1.13 8.11
N PRO A 34 11.04 1.98 7.93
CA PRO A 34 9.69 1.57 8.22
C PRO A 34 9.22 0.49 7.23
N ILE A 35 8.82 -0.66 7.79
CA ILE A 35 8.26 -1.79 7.04
C ILE A 35 6.78 -1.91 7.38
N ALA A 36 5.97 -2.03 6.35
CA ALA A 36 4.54 -2.29 6.46
C ALA A 36 4.21 -3.69 5.90
N ILE A 37 3.27 -4.36 6.51
CA ILE A 37 2.77 -5.67 6.06
C ILE A 37 1.27 -5.54 5.84
N ALA A 38 0.79 -5.96 4.66
CA ALA A 38 -0.62 -6.10 4.33
C ALA A 38 -0.96 -7.60 4.19
N PRO A 39 -1.30 -8.28 5.30
CA PRO A 39 -1.65 -9.69 5.30
C PRO A 39 -3.09 -9.91 4.82
N PRO A 40 -3.49 -11.17 4.48
CA PRO A 40 -4.89 -11.55 4.42
C PRO A 40 -5.64 -11.09 5.68
N HIS A 41 -6.87 -10.60 5.52
CA HIS A 41 -7.56 -9.87 6.60
C HIS A 41 -7.72 -10.66 7.90
N HIS A 42 -8.00 -11.96 7.82
CA HIS A 42 -8.15 -12.84 8.98
C HIS A 42 -6.83 -13.04 9.76
N LEU A 43 -5.67 -12.72 9.17
CA LEU A 43 -4.36 -12.84 9.81
C LEU A 43 -3.90 -11.54 10.49
N ILE A 44 -4.62 -10.43 10.30
CA ILE A 44 -4.28 -9.12 10.89
C ILE A 44 -4.06 -9.22 12.40
N PRO A 45 -4.96 -9.86 13.21
CA PRO A 45 -4.81 -9.90 14.66
C PRO A 45 -3.52 -10.60 15.12
N LEU A 46 -3.01 -11.54 14.34
CA LEU A 46 -1.78 -12.29 14.70
C LEU A 46 -0.52 -11.42 14.72
N ILE A 47 -0.51 -10.32 13.96
CA ILE A 47 0.69 -9.50 13.78
C ILE A 47 0.62 -8.11 14.41
N THR A 48 -0.51 -7.67 14.92
CA THR A 48 -0.68 -6.33 15.53
C THR A 48 0.11 -6.12 16.81
N LYS A 49 0.62 -7.18 17.40
CA LYS A 49 1.51 -7.14 18.59
C LYS A 49 2.98 -6.86 18.25
N PHE A 50 3.38 -6.94 16.98
CA PHE A 50 4.74 -6.66 16.55
C PHE A 50 4.92 -5.17 16.20
N ASN A 51 6.13 -4.67 16.35
CA ASN A 51 6.46 -3.28 15.97
C ASN A 51 6.71 -3.17 14.45
N VAL A 52 5.66 -3.42 13.68
CA VAL A 52 5.57 -3.23 12.23
C VAL A 52 4.32 -2.44 11.90
N ILE A 53 4.30 -1.78 10.75
CA ILE A 53 3.09 -1.11 10.27
C ILE A 53 2.16 -2.16 9.69
N VAL A 54 0.93 -2.26 10.19
CA VAL A 54 -0.06 -3.22 9.69
C VAL A 54 -1.07 -2.49 8.81
N LEU A 55 -1.21 -2.95 7.56
CA LEU A 55 -2.18 -2.43 6.61
C LEU A 55 -3.22 -3.50 6.30
N ALA A 56 -4.48 -3.10 6.14
CA ALA A 56 -5.45 -3.96 5.47
C ALA A 56 -5.15 -4.01 3.96
N GLN A 57 -5.51 -5.11 3.29
CA GLN A 57 -5.38 -5.22 1.83
C GLN A 57 -6.47 -4.42 1.11
N HIS A 58 -7.61 -4.23 1.78
CA HIS A 58 -8.76 -3.49 1.30
C HIS A 58 -9.63 -3.02 2.48
N LEU A 59 -10.42 -1.98 2.27
CA LEU A 59 -11.50 -1.54 3.16
C LEU A 59 -12.71 -1.15 2.33
N ASP A 60 -13.90 -1.45 2.85
CA ASP A 60 -15.16 -1.18 2.18
C ASP A 60 -15.75 0.18 2.57
N ASP A 61 -16.32 0.89 1.61
CA ASP A 61 -17.04 2.14 1.86
C ASP A 61 -18.50 1.84 2.30
N LYS A 62 -18.63 1.08 3.39
CA LYS A 62 -19.90 0.75 4.02
C LYS A 62 -20.05 1.44 5.37
N LYS A 63 -21.28 1.70 5.79
CA LYS A 63 -21.58 2.25 7.12
C LYS A 63 -21.56 1.13 8.17
N ILE A 64 -21.25 1.52 9.41
CA ILE A 64 -21.47 0.65 10.58
C ILE A 64 -22.97 0.36 10.70
N GLY A 65 -23.32 -0.87 11.01
CA GLY A 65 -24.71 -1.29 11.20
C GLY A 65 -24.99 -2.68 10.64
N SER A 66 -26.19 -2.90 10.12
CA SER A 66 -26.64 -4.18 9.59
C SER A 66 -25.95 -4.50 8.26
N THR A 67 -24.70 -4.94 8.34
CA THR A 67 -23.86 -5.35 7.21
C THR A 67 -23.04 -6.57 7.61
N THR A 68 -22.84 -7.51 6.69
CA THR A 68 -22.09 -8.76 6.92
C THR A 68 -20.98 -8.90 5.88
N GLY A 69 -19.78 -9.33 6.31
CA GLY A 69 -18.65 -9.65 5.43
C GLY A 69 -17.80 -8.44 4.98
N PHE A 70 -18.13 -7.22 5.38
CA PHE A 70 -17.41 -6.01 4.97
C PHE A 70 -16.31 -5.59 5.95
N MET A 71 -15.21 -5.09 5.42
CA MET A 71 -14.10 -4.51 6.17
C MET A 71 -14.31 -3.00 6.39
N ILE A 72 -15.12 -2.63 7.38
CA ILE A 72 -15.51 -1.24 7.65
C ILE A 72 -14.37 -0.48 8.36
N PRO A 73 -13.90 0.67 7.84
CA PRO A 73 -12.74 1.37 8.36
C PRO A 73 -12.76 1.65 9.87
N GLU A 74 -13.89 2.10 10.42
CA GLU A 74 -14.05 2.44 11.83
C GLU A 74 -13.97 1.21 12.74
N ILE A 75 -14.46 0.06 12.28
CA ILE A 75 -14.40 -1.20 13.01
C ILE A 75 -13.00 -1.77 12.95
N VAL A 76 -12.43 -1.85 11.74
CA VAL A 76 -11.09 -2.43 11.54
C VAL A 76 -9.99 -1.60 12.23
N LYS A 77 -10.18 -0.29 12.37
CA LYS A 77 -9.29 0.55 13.18
C LYS A 77 -9.13 0.03 14.62
N LYS A 78 -10.19 -0.51 15.22
CA LYS A 78 -10.14 -1.08 16.57
C LYS A 78 -9.22 -2.30 16.66
N SER A 79 -8.93 -2.96 15.55
CA SER A 79 -7.94 -4.05 15.45
C SER A 79 -6.49 -3.55 15.33
N LYS A 80 -6.22 -2.29 15.66
CA LYS A 80 -4.88 -1.68 15.70
C LYS A 80 -4.15 -1.65 14.35
N ILE A 81 -4.88 -1.61 13.22
CA ILE A 81 -4.28 -1.36 11.91
C ILE A 81 -3.79 0.09 11.80
N ASN A 82 -2.78 0.30 10.98
CA ASN A 82 -2.21 1.63 10.72
C ASN A 82 -2.74 2.27 9.43
N GLY A 83 -3.44 1.51 8.58
CA GLY A 83 -3.97 1.98 7.31
C GLY A 83 -4.43 0.85 6.41
N SER A 84 -4.58 1.16 5.12
CA SER A 84 -5.01 0.19 4.11
C SER A 84 -4.42 0.47 2.74
N LEU A 85 -4.24 -0.59 1.94
CA LEU A 85 -4.22 -0.50 0.50
C LEU A 85 -5.63 -0.17 0.02
N ILE A 86 -5.76 0.56 -1.07
CA ILE A 86 -7.03 0.89 -1.73
C ILE A 86 -6.84 0.78 -3.23
N ASN A 87 -7.83 0.20 -3.92
CA ASN A 87 -7.87 0.16 -5.37
C ASN A 87 -6.69 -0.61 -6.00
N HIS A 88 -6.20 -1.65 -5.33
CA HIS A 88 -5.16 -2.52 -5.90
C HIS A 88 -5.65 -3.12 -7.23
N SER A 89 -4.73 -3.47 -8.14
CA SER A 89 -5.07 -4.02 -9.46
C SER A 89 -5.96 -5.26 -9.40
N GLU A 90 -5.79 -6.07 -8.36
CA GLU A 90 -6.58 -7.28 -8.10
C GLU A 90 -7.93 -7.00 -7.42
N HIS A 91 -8.17 -5.77 -6.97
CA HIS A 91 -9.42 -5.37 -6.31
C HIS A 91 -9.70 -3.89 -6.59
N ARG A 92 -10.08 -3.57 -7.83
CA ARG A 92 -10.46 -2.21 -8.23
C ARG A 92 -11.83 -1.84 -7.69
N ILE A 93 -11.96 -0.58 -7.30
CA ILE A 93 -13.20 -0.02 -6.77
C ILE A 93 -13.62 1.24 -7.54
N PRO A 94 -14.92 1.61 -7.51
CA PRO A 94 -15.42 2.81 -8.16
C PRO A 94 -14.77 4.09 -7.60
N GLU A 95 -14.62 5.10 -8.46
CA GLU A 95 -14.01 6.38 -8.08
C GLU A 95 -14.68 7.04 -6.87
N LYS A 96 -16.00 6.94 -6.77
CA LYS A 96 -16.78 7.46 -5.64
C LYS A 96 -16.30 6.84 -4.32
N GLU A 97 -16.10 5.53 -4.30
CA GLU A 97 -15.62 4.82 -3.12
C GLU A 97 -14.16 5.18 -2.78
N ILE A 98 -13.29 5.35 -3.79
CA ILE A 98 -11.92 5.83 -3.59
C ILE A 98 -11.94 7.18 -2.85
N LYS A 99 -12.73 8.15 -3.33
CA LYS A 99 -12.85 9.48 -2.73
C LYS A 99 -13.35 9.42 -1.28
N ASN A 100 -14.38 8.63 -1.04
CA ASN A 100 -14.97 8.46 0.28
C ASN A 100 -13.99 7.80 1.26
N LEU A 101 -13.33 6.70 0.84
CA LEU A 101 -12.38 5.98 1.67
C LEU A 101 -11.17 6.86 2.03
N ILE A 102 -10.60 7.62 1.09
CA ILE A 102 -9.50 8.53 1.39
C ILE A 102 -9.92 9.55 2.46
N LYS A 103 -11.11 10.16 2.33
CA LYS A 103 -11.65 11.12 3.30
C LYS A 103 -11.87 10.47 4.67
N ARG A 104 -12.45 9.25 4.71
CA ARG A 104 -12.71 8.51 5.95
C ARG A 104 -11.42 8.11 6.65
N LEU A 105 -10.45 7.52 5.92
CA LEU A 105 -9.18 7.11 6.50
C LEU A 105 -8.39 8.30 7.05
N LYS A 106 -8.42 9.44 6.36
CA LYS A 106 -7.81 10.68 6.85
C LYS A 106 -8.42 11.11 8.18
N ARG A 107 -9.76 11.14 8.29
CA ARG A 107 -10.47 11.46 9.55
C ARG A 107 -10.14 10.48 10.66
N LEU A 108 -9.96 9.21 10.33
CA LEU A 108 -9.58 8.17 11.28
C LEU A 108 -8.08 8.16 11.61
N LYS A 109 -7.29 9.05 11.01
CA LYS A 109 -5.81 9.07 11.14
C LYS A 109 -5.15 7.76 10.67
N LEU A 110 -5.76 7.07 9.72
CA LEU A 110 -5.22 5.87 9.07
C LEU A 110 -4.48 6.22 7.79
N LYS A 111 -3.37 5.53 7.52
CA LYS A 111 -2.61 5.69 6.28
C LYS A 111 -3.40 5.12 5.10
N THR A 112 -3.37 5.84 4.00
CA THR A 112 -3.95 5.40 2.72
C THR A 112 -2.83 5.11 1.74
N VAL A 113 -2.78 3.90 1.21
CA VAL A 113 -1.91 3.51 0.09
C VAL A 113 -2.80 3.27 -1.12
N LEU A 114 -2.94 4.29 -1.96
CA LEU A 114 -3.79 4.22 -3.15
C LEU A 114 -3.00 3.67 -4.33
N CYS A 115 -3.41 2.52 -4.85
CA CYS A 115 -2.82 1.93 -6.05
C CYS A 115 -3.42 2.55 -7.32
N VAL A 116 -2.56 2.91 -8.25
CA VAL A 116 -2.91 3.53 -9.53
C VAL A 116 -2.19 2.84 -10.68
N LYS A 117 -2.85 2.72 -11.83
CA LYS A 117 -2.30 2.01 -12.99
C LYS A 117 -1.43 2.88 -13.91
N ASN A 118 -1.60 4.21 -13.85
CA ASN A 118 -0.91 5.11 -14.77
C ASN A 118 -0.77 6.54 -14.21
N ILE A 119 -0.11 7.40 -14.98
CA ILE A 119 0.17 8.80 -14.61
C ILE A 119 -1.12 9.62 -14.48
N ASN A 120 -2.13 9.38 -15.33
CA ASN A 120 -3.39 10.12 -15.29
C ASN A 120 -4.13 9.87 -13.98
N GLU A 121 -4.20 8.61 -13.53
CA GLU A 121 -4.73 8.28 -12.20
C GLU A 121 -3.88 8.89 -11.08
N SER A 122 -2.55 8.84 -11.18
CA SER A 122 -1.65 9.46 -10.21
C SER A 122 -1.92 10.96 -10.07
N LYS A 123 -1.98 11.69 -11.19
CA LYS A 123 -2.29 13.13 -11.23
C LYS A 123 -3.68 13.44 -10.66
N LYS A 124 -4.67 12.64 -11.03
CA LYS A 124 -6.06 12.80 -10.59
C LYS A 124 -6.18 12.64 -9.07
N TYR A 125 -5.67 11.54 -8.56
CA TYR A 125 -5.87 11.17 -7.16
C TYR A 125 -4.88 11.81 -6.19
N ALA A 126 -3.73 12.31 -6.64
CA ALA A 126 -2.83 13.09 -5.80
C ALA A 126 -3.54 14.31 -5.18
N LYS A 127 -4.50 14.91 -5.89
CA LYS A 127 -5.30 16.04 -5.40
C LYS A 127 -6.16 15.70 -4.17
N LEU A 128 -6.47 14.42 -3.94
CA LEU A 128 -7.22 13.95 -2.77
C LEU A 128 -6.35 13.80 -1.51
N ASN A 129 -5.05 14.00 -1.65
CA ASN A 129 -4.06 13.92 -0.58
C ASN A 129 -4.08 12.56 0.18
N PRO A 130 -4.00 11.38 -0.51
CA PRO A 130 -3.74 10.12 0.18
C PRO A 130 -2.33 10.15 0.80
N THR A 131 -2.06 9.31 1.79
CA THR A 131 -0.71 9.24 2.40
C THR A 131 0.33 8.82 1.36
N PHE A 132 -0.02 7.80 0.56
CA PHE A 132 0.82 7.28 -0.51
C PHE A 132 -0.01 7.03 -1.78
N ILE A 133 0.63 7.23 -2.92
CA ILE A 133 0.20 6.68 -4.21
C ILE A 133 1.23 5.62 -4.62
N ALA A 134 0.78 4.40 -4.88
CA ALA A 134 1.59 3.34 -5.44
C ALA A 134 1.28 3.21 -6.93
N ILE A 135 2.29 3.45 -7.79
CA ILE A 135 2.11 3.28 -9.24
C ILE A 135 2.48 1.85 -9.63
N GLU A 136 1.52 1.15 -10.21
CA GLU A 136 1.60 -0.27 -10.57
C GLU A 136 1.03 -0.48 -11.97
N PRO A 137 1.88 -0.41 -13.04
CA PRO A 137 1.45 -0.77 -14.38
C PRO A 137 1.00 -2.24 -14.40
N PRO A 138 -0.26 -2.54 -14.78
CA PRO A 138 -0.80 -3.90 -14.69
C PRO A 138 0.02 -4.94 -15.42
N GLU A 139 0.61 -4.57 -16.54
CA GLU A 139 1.43 -5.44 -17.39
C GLU A 139 2.77 -5.87 -16.76
N LEU A 140 3.17 -5.30 -15.64
CA LEU A 140 4.39 -5.65 -14.91
C LEU A 140 4.12 -6.42 -13.62
N ILE A 141 2.87 -6.48 -13.16
CA ILE A 141 2.52 -7.15 -11.90
C ILE A 141 2.71 -8.65 -12.05
N GLY A 142 3.43 -9.26 -11.09
CA GLY A 142 3.69 -10.72 -11.08
C GLY A 142 4.70 -11.22 -12.12
N THR A 143 5.29 -10.33 -12.93
CA THR A 143 6.21 -10.74 -14.01
C THR A 143 7.67 -10.85 -13.55
N GLY A 144 8.04 -10.35 -12.39
CA GLY A 144 9.44 -10.20 -11.97
C GLY A 144 10.22 -9.11 -12.73
N ARG A 145 9.55 -8.38 -13.66
CA ARG A 145 10.12 -7.28 -14.44
C ARG A 145 9.87 -5.96 -13.75
N ALA A 146 10.91 -5.40 -13.12
CA ALA A 146 10.75 -4.22 -12.28
C ALA A 146 10.40 -2.97 -13.11
N ILE A 147 9.38 -2.23 -12.68
CA ILE A 147 9.00 -0.94 -13.27
C ILE A 147 10.18 0.04 -13.30
N SER A 148 11.08 -0.03 -12.30
CA SER A 148 12.28 0.82 -12.22
C SER A 148 13.28 0.56 -13.35
N THR A 149 13.21 -0.60 -13.98
CA THR A 149 14.03 -0.99 -15.12
C THR A 149 13.28 -0.82 -16.44
N GLU A 150 12.05 -1.35 -16.50
CA GLU A 150 11.26 -1.40 -17.73
C GLU A 150 10.68 -0.03 -18.13
N LYS A 151 10.22 0.74 -17.15
CA LYS A 151 9.53 2.00 -17.39
C LYS A 151 9.97 3.11 -16.42
N PRO A 152 11.28 3.45 -16.35
CA PRO A 152 11.79 4.45 -15.40
C PRO A 152 11.13 5.82 -15.55
N HIS A 153 10.79 6.22 -16.77
CA HIS A 153 10.09 7.47 -17.07
C HIS A 153 8.68 7.55 -16.45
N LEU A 154 8.03 6.40 -16.23
CA LEU A 154 6.73 6.35 -15.54
C LEU A 154 6.88 6.78 -14.08
N ILE A 155 7.95 6.36 -13.43
CA ILE A 155 8.21 6.71 -12.03
C ILE A 155 8.49 8.21 -11.92
N THR A 156 9.37 8.77 -12.76
CA THR A 156 9.71 10.20 -12.70
C THR A 156 8.48 11.07 -12.99
N LYS A 157 7.71 10.77 -14.04
CA LYS A 157 6.46 11.50 -14.33
C LYS A 157 5.42 11.37 -13.23
N ALA A 158 5.31 10.20 -12.58
CA ALA A 158 4.39 10.02 -11.44
C ALA A 158 4.88 10.81 -10.20
N VAL A 159 6.19 10.86 -9.94
CA VAL A 159 6.77 11.70 -8.88
C VAL A 159 6.40 13.16 -9.12
N ASP A 160 6.56 13.65 -10.35
CA ASP A 160 6.24 15.04 -10.68
C ASP A 160 4.75 15.32 -10.55
N SER A 161 3.89 14.37 -10.97
CA SER A 161 2.43 14.52 -10.82
C SER A 161 2.00 14.64 -9.35
N VAL A 162 2.67 13.92 -8.45
CA VAL A 162 2.42 13.99 -7.00
C VAL A 162 2.94 15.31 -6.42
N LYS A 163 4.13 15.77 -6.84
CA LYS A 163 4.68 17.07 -6.41
C LYS A 163 3.80 18.25 -6.82
N LEU A 164 3.24 18.21 -8.04
CA LEU A 164 2.34 19.25 -8.56
C LEU A 164 1.06 19.41 -7.73
N ALA A 165 0.64 18.37 -6.99
CA ALA A 165 -0.51 18.47 -6.09
C ALA A 165 -0.22 19.35 -4.85
N LYS A 166 1.03 19.73 -4.59
CA LYS A 166 1.49 20.60 -3.49
C LYS A 166 0.94 20.18 -2.11
N ASN A 167 0.91 18.89 -1.84
CA ASN A 167 0.45 18.31 -0.57
C ASN A 167 1.42 17.26 -0.03
N SER A 168 1.04 16.53 1.03
CA SER A 168 1.92 15.58 1.72
C SER A 168 2.00 14.18 1.08
N THR A 169 1.29 13.93 -0.02
CA THR A 169 1.29 12.64 -0.71
C THR A 169 2.69 12.24 -1.15
N LYS A 170 3.04 10.98 -0.96
CA LYS A 170 4.33 10.42 -1.37
C LYS A 170 4.13 9.33 -2.41
N LEU A 171 4.99 9.29 -3.44
CA LEU A 171 4.96 8.22 -4.42
C LEU A 171 5.70 6.99 -3.91
N LEU A 172 5.08 5.83 -4.10
CA LEU A 172 5.68 4.51 -4.02
C LEU A 172 5.74 3.89 -5.41
N CYS A 173 6.73 3.04 -5.61
CA CYS A 173 6.90 2.27 -6.82
C CYS A 173 6.46 0.83 -6.53
N GLY A 174 5.47 0.35 -7.27
CA GLY A 174 5.00 -1.04 -7.25
C GLY A 174 5.26 -1.73 -8.58
N ALA A 175 4.94 -3.01 -8.66
CA ALA A 175 5.11 -3.93 -9.79
C ALA A 175 6.55 -4.37 -10.08
N GLY A 176 6.75 -5.68 -10.01
CA GLY A 176 7.94 -6.39 -10.45
C GLY A 176 9.21 -6.14 -9.65
N ILE A 177 9.14 -5.56 -8.46
CA ILE A 177 10.29 -5.33 -7.58
C ILE A 177 10.71 -6.65 -6.94
N VAL A 178 11.86 -7.18 -7.34
CA VAL A 178 12.35 -8.49 -6.85
C VAL A 178 13.73 -8.42 -6.20
N SER A 179 14.44 -7.30 -6.32
CA SER A 179 15.80 -7.17 -5.81
C SER A 179 16.08 -5.83 -5.12
N GLY A 180 17.14 -5.78 -4.30
CA GLY A 180 17.63 -4.53 -3.71
C GLY A 180 18.12 -3.52 -4.77
N LYS A 181 18.56 -3.99 -5.94
CA LYS A 181 18.94 -3.12 -7.07
C LYS A 181 17.72 -2.36 -7.61
N ASP A 182 16.57 -3.03 -7.73
CA ASP A 182 15.31 -2.42 -8.17
C ASP A 182 14.85 -1.34 -7.18
N VAL A 183 14.93 -1.63 -5.88
CA VAL A 183 14.62 -0.67 -4.81
C VAL A 183 15.53 0.55 -4.91
N THR A 184 16.83 0.35 -5.08
CA THR A 184 17.80 1.44 -5.19
C THR A 184 17.51 2.32 -6.41
N ARG A 185 17.21 1.69 -7.55
CA ARG A 185 16.85 2.40 -8.78
C ARG A 185 15.55 3.20 -8.62
N ALA A 186 14.50 2.59 -8.04
CA ALA A 186 13.23 3.29 -7.76
C ALA A 186 13.45 4.52 -6.86
N LYS A 187 14.28 4.41 -5.84
CA LYS A 187 14.64 5.54 -4.97
C LYS A 187 15.39 6.65 -5.71
N LYS A 188 16.37 6.31 -6.57
CA LYS A 188 17.09 7.28 -7.42
C LYS A 188 16.13 8.04 -8.34
N LEU A 189 15.08 7.39 -8.83
CA LEU A 189 14.03 8.00 -9.66
C LEU A 189 13.02 8.86 -8.85
N GLY A 190 13.22 9.01 -7.53
CA GLY A 190 12.43 9.89 -6.67
C GLY A 190 11.33 9.21 -5.86
N SER A 191 11.13 7.89 -5.99
CA SER A 191 10.18 7.16 -5.16
C SER A 191 10.56 7.21 -3.67
N LYS A 192 9.55 7.32 -2.80
CA LYS A 192 9.73 7.35 -1.33
C LYS A 192 9.62 5.97 -0.68
N GLY A 193 9.49 4.94 -1.50
CA GLY A 193 9.43 3.54 -1.09
C GLY A 193 8.90 2.65 -2.18
N ILE A 194 8.58 1.42 -1.81
CA ILE A 194 8.09 0.37 -2.71
C ILE A 194 6.88 -0.34 -2.12
N LEU A 195 6.10 -0.97 -3.00
CA LEU A 195 5.00 -1.88 -2.72
C LEU A 195 5.18 -3.17 -3.54
#